data_e4fd609721892358c70af32c062675ed
#
_entry.id   e4fd609721892358c70af32c062675ed
#
_cell.length_a   1.000
_cell.length_b   1.000
_cell.length_c   1.000
_cell.angle_alpha   90.00
_cell.angle_beta   90.00
_cell.angle_gamma   90.00
#
_symmetry.space_group_name_H-M   'P 1'
#
loop_
_entity.id
_entity.type
_entity.pdbx_description
1 polymer ?
#
loop_
_entity_poly.entity_id
_entity_poly.type
_entity_poly.pdbx_seq_one_letter_code
_entity_poly.pdbx_strand_id
1 'polypeptide(L)'
;MDLLEAGRRFRLPPELLRLYEENGLLQGAQAPDGTRRYGEEALQRAVSFRFLQQAGMELGTLKHFARLAEQGSDTVGERLRLLRRCRCCLLEEIHQKQQALDQVDYLIRELRGK
;
A
#
# COMPACT_ATOMS: atom_id res chain seq x y z
N MET A 1 -11.51 4.47 16.09
CA MET A 1 -11.97 3.11 15.74
C MET A 1 -11.09 2.08 16.40
N ASP A 2 -11.66 0.97 16.85
CA ASP A 2 -10.88 -0.16 17.33
C ASP A 2 -10.32 -0.98 16.16
N LEU A 3 -9.54 -2.02 16.48
CA LEU A 3 -8.86 -2.84 15.48
C LEU A 3 -9.83 -3.54 14.52
N LEU A 4 -10.91 -4.10 15.04
CA LEU A 4 -11.88 -4.82 14.20
C LEU A 4 -12.66 -3.87 13.29
N GLU A 5 -13.11 -2.76 13.82
CA GLU A 5 -13.85 -1.74 13.07
C GLU A 5 -12.97 -1.12 11.98
N ALA A 6 -11.72 -0.81 12.31
CA ALA A 6 -10.75 -0.27 11.36
C ALA A 6 -10.50 -1.25 10.21
N GLY A 7 -10.30 -2.52 10.54
CA GLY A 7 -10.07 -3.56 9.54
C GLY A 7 -11.24 -3.72 8.60
N ARG A 8 -12.46 -3.67 9.13
CA ARG A 8 -13.68 -3.82 8.34
C ARG A 8 -13.93 -2.62 7.44
N ARG A 9 -13.86 -1.42 7.99
CA ARG A 9 -14.20 -0.18 7.27
C ARG A 9 -13.17 0.18 6.20
N PHE A 10 -11.88 0.00 6.50
CA PHE A 10 -10.79 0.37 5.59
C PHE A 10 -10.22 -0.82 4.83
N ARG A 11 -10.79 -2.01 5.04
CA ARG A 11 -10.33 -3.25 4.39
C ARG A 11 -8.85 -3.53 4.65
N LEU A 12 -8.42 -3.28 5.89
CA LEU A 12 -7.06 -3.52 6.32
C LEU A 12 -7.03 -4.73 7.25
N PRO A 13 -6.30 -5.81 6.91
CA PRO A 13 -6.20 -6.97 7.80
C PRO A 13 -5.60 -6.57 9.14
N PRO A 14 -6.07 -7.16 10.26
CA PRO A 14 -5.51 -6.84 11.58
C PRO A 14 -4.00 -7.05 11.68
N GLU A 15 -3.47 -8.06 11.02
CA GLU A 15 -2.03 -8.33 10.99
C GLU A 15 -1.26 -7.19 10.34
N LEU A 16 -1.82 -6.60 9.29
CA LEU A 16 -1.21 -5.47 8.60
C LEU A 16 -1.21 -4.22 9.48
N LEU A 17 -2.31 -3.97 10.19
CA LEU A 17 -2.39 -2.85 11.12
C LEU A 17 -1.34 -2.96 12.23
N ARG A 18 -1.16 -4.16 12.77
CA ARG A 18 -0.13 -4.42 13.78
C ARG A 18 1.28 -4.21 13.21
N LEU A 19 1.52 -4.72 12.00
CA LEU A 19 2.80 -4.55 11.33
C LEU A 19 3.13 -3.07 11.13
N TYR A 20 2.17 -2.30 10.65
CA TYR A 20 2.35 -0.86 10.43
C TYR A 20 2.59 -0.12 11.74
N GLU A 21 1.87 -0.49 12.80
CA GLU A 21 2.06 0.13 14.12
C GLU A 21 3.44 -0.17 14.67
N GLU A 22 3.90 -1.42 14.55
CA GLU A 22 5.25 -1.84 14.98
C GLU A 22 6.36 -1.11 14.22
N ASN A 23 6.10 -0.73 12.98
CA ASN A 23 7.09 -0.07 12.13
C ASN A 23 6.93 1.46 12.08
N GLY A 24 6.09 2.02 12.95
CA GLY A 24 5.92 3.48 13.02
C GLY A 24 5.11 4.08 11.88
N LEU A 25 4.42 3.26 11.08
CA LEU A 25 3.62 3.72 9.95
C LEU A 25 2.18 4.02 10.32
N LEU A 26 1.74 3.56 11.48
CA LEU A 26 0.39 3.76 11.98
C LEU A 26 0.48 4.08 13.47
N GLN A 27 -0.15 5.17 13.89
CA GLN A 27 -0.22 5.52 15.30
C GLN A 27 -1.59 5.16 15.85
N GLY A 28 -1.58 4.32 16.89
CA GLY A 28 -2.77 4.01 17.66
C GLY A 28 -2.64 4.57 19.05
N ALA A 29 -3.79 4.71 19.74
CA ALA A 29 -3.84 5.11 21.12
C ALA A 29 -4.55 4.04 21.93
N GLN A 30 -4.09 3.82 23.17
CA GLN A 30 -4.74 2.87 24.06
C GLN A 30 -5.89 3.55 24.77
N ALA A 31 -7.10 2.97 24.65
CA ALA A 31 -8.27 3.45 25.34
C ALA A 31 -8.22 3.06 26.83
N PRO A 32 -9.02 3.72 27.70
CA PRO A 32 -9.06 3.37 29.13
C PRO A 32 -9.42 1.92 29.41
N ASP A 33 -10.16 1.26 28.50
CA ASP A 33 -10.54 -0.15 28.61
C ASP A 33 -9.47 -1.12 28.12
N GLY A 34 -8.30 -0.61 27.71
CA GLY A 34 -7.18 -1.41 27.24
C GLY A 34 -7.18 -1.71 25.75
N THR A 35 -8.23 -1.35 25.01
CA THR A 35 -8.29 -1.57 23.56
C THR A 35 -7.46 -0.54 22.81
N ARG A 36 -6.97 -0.93 21.61
CA ARG A 36 -6.28 0.00 20.71
C ARG A 36 -7.30 0.71 19.84
N ARG A 37 -7.11 2.01 19.65
CA ARG A 37 -7.96 2.82 18.80
C ARG A 37 -7.12 3.58 17.78
N TYR A 38 -7.69 3.77 16.59
CA TYR A 38 -7.00 4.40 15.46
C TYR A 38 -7.85 5.55 14.92
N GLY A 39 -7.20 6.69 14.65
CA GLY A 39 -7.85 7.82 14.01
C GLY A 39 -8.09 7.58 12.53
N GLU A 40 -9.10 8.24 11.99
CA GLU A 40 -9.48 8.08 10.58
C GLU A 40 -8.36 8.52 9.62
N GLU A 41 -7.68 9.63 9.91
CA GLU A 41 -6.58 10.10 9.07
C GLU A 41 -5.41 9.10 9.03
N ALA A 42 -5.08 8.52 10.19
CA ALA A 42 -4.03 7.52 10.29
C ALA A 42 -4.39 6.28 9.47
N LEU A 43 -5.64 5.87 9.50
CA LEU A 43 -6.12 4.72 8.73
C LEU A 43 -6.14 5.00 7.23
N GLN A 44 -6.49 6.22 6.82
CA GLN A 44 -6.41 6.60 5.41
C GLN A 44 -4.98 6.56 4.90
N ARG A 45 -4.01 7.02 5.71
CA ARG A 45 -2.60 6.91 5.37
C ARG A 45 -2.16 5.45 5.25
N ALA A 46 -2.64 4.59 6.15
CA ALA A 46 -2.35 3.16 6.10
C ALA A 46 -2.87 2.53 4.80
N VAL A 47 -4.04 2.94 4.32
CA VAL A 47 -4.58 2.49 3.03
C VAL A 47 -3.64 2.88 1.89
N SER A 48 -3.15 4.13 1.88
CA SER A 48 -2.19 4.58 0.88
C SER A 48 -0.91 3.76 0.92
N PHE A 49 -0.38 3.50 2.11
CA PHE A 49 0.83 2.69 2.28
C PHE A 49 0.64 1.28 1.75
N ARG A 50 -0.54 0.69 1.99
CA ARG A 50 -0.86 -0.64 1.46
C ARG A 50 -0.81 -0.66 -0.06
N PHE A 51 -1.41 0.34 -0.71
CA PHE A 51 -1.37 0.46 -2.17
C PHE A 51 0.07 0.59 -2.68
N LEU A 52 0.90 1.37 -2.00
CA LEU A 52 2.31 1.51 -2.38
C LEU A 52 3.05 0.17 -2.27
N GLN A 53 2.80 -0.61 -1.23
CA GLN A 53 3.38 -1.94 -1.11
C GLN A 53 2.89 -2.89 -2.21
N GLN A 54 1.60 -2.84 -2.54
CA GLN A 54 1.04 -3.63 -3.63
C GLN A 54 1.65 -3.23 -4.98
N ALA A 55 2.03 -1.97 -5.13
CA ALA A 55 2.71 -1.47 -6.33
C ALA A 55 4.20 -1.85 -6.36
N GLY A 56 4.71 -2.51 -5.33
CA GLY A 56 6.09 -2.98 -5.28
C GLY A 56 7.04 -2.22 -4.37
N MET A 57 6.54 -1.22 -3.65
CA MET A 57 7.40 -0.49 -2.70
C MET A 57 7.71 -1.36 -1.50
N GLU A 58 8.99 -1.59 -1.23
CA GLU A 58 9.44 -2.39 -0.10
C GLU A 58 9.20 -1.65 1.22
N LEU A 59 9.08 -2.41 2.31
CA LEU A 59 8.79 -1.86 3.63
C LEU A 59 9.83 -0.81 4.06
N GLY A 60 11.11 -1.05 3.82
CA GLY A 60 12.17 -0.09 4.16
C GLY A 60 11.99 1.24 3.45
N THR A 61 11.68 1.20 2.16
CA THR A 61 11.42 2.40 1.35
C THR A 61 10.15 3.10 1.82
N LEU A 62 9.13 2.34 2.16
CA LEU A 62 7.86 2.88 2.66
C LEU A 62 8.09 3.63 3.98
N LYS A 63 8.88 3.06 4.88
CA LYS A 63 9.24 3.71 6.15
C LYS A 63 9.99 5.02 5.90
N HIS A 64 10.91 5.02 4.95
CA HIS A 64 11.64 6.22 4.56
C HIS A 64 10.69 7.28 4.00
N PHE A 65 9.79 6.88 3.10
CA PHE A 65 8.77 7.77 2.53
C PHE A 65 7.91 8.39 3.64
N ALA A 66 7.47 7.60 4.61
CA ALA A 66 6.65 8.07 5.72
C ALA A 66 7.40 9.09 6.58
N ARG A 67 8.68 8.85 6.85
CA ARG A 67 9.52 9.80 7.61
C ARG A 67 9.69 11.12 6.86
N LEU A 68 9.89 11.06 5.54
CA LEU A 68 9.98 12.26 4.72
C LEU A 68 8.68 13.07 4.77
N ALA A 69 7.54 12.39 4.73
CA ALA A 69 6.25 13.06 4.82
C ALA A 69 6.08 13.81 6.15
N GLU A 70 6.58 13.26 7.25
CA GLU A 70 6.56 13.91 8.56
C GLU A 70 7.44 15.17 8.60
N GLN A 71 8.53 15.20 7.83
CA GLN A 71 9.43 16.34 7.76
C GLN A 71 8.84 17.53 6.98
N GLY A 72 7.79 17.30 6.20
CA GLY A 72 7.01 18.35 5.59
C GLY A 72 7.46 18.76 4.18
N SER A 73 7.21 20.02 3.83
CA SER A 73 7.30 20.51 2.45
C SER A 73 8.71 20.45 1.84
N ASP A 74 9.76 20.45 2.65
CA ASP A 74 11.13 20.38 2.16
C ASP A 74 11.46 19.04 1.51
N THR A 75 10.64 18.03 1.74
CA THR A 75 10.86 16.68 1.23
C THR A 75 9.99 16.31 0.03
N VAL A 76 9.21 17.27 -0.49
CA VAL A 76 8.29 17.00 -1.62
C VAL A 76 9.03 16.45 -2.83
N GLY A 77 10.18 17.03 -3.18
CA GLY A 77 10.96 16.57 -4.33
C GLY A 77 11.41 15.12 -4.19
N GLU A 78 11.89 14.74 -3.01
CA GLU A 78 12.35 13.37 -2.76
C GLU A 78 11.17 12.40 -2.73
N ARG A 79 10.06 12.79 -2.11
CA ARG A 79 8.85 11.96 -2.10
C ARG A 79 8.31 11.73 -3.51
N LEU A 80 8.31 12.76 -4.35
CA LEU A 80 7.90 12.61 -5.74
C LEU A 80 8.81 11.65 -6.50
N ARG A 81 10.12 11.70 -6.24
CA ARG A 81 11.07 10.78 -6.88
C ARG A 81 10.76 9.34 -6.52
N LEU A 82 10.48 9.05 -5.25
CA LEU A 82 10.14 7.71 -4.80
C LEU A 82 8.84 7.22 -5.43
N LEU A 83 7.82 8.08 -5.47
CA LEU A 83 6.52 7.73 -6.06
C LEU A 83 6.63 7.51 -7.57
N ARG A 84 7.40 8.33 -8.28
CA ARG A 84 7.60 8.18 -9.73
C ARG A 84 8.33 6.90 -10.07
N ARG A 85 9.31 6.52 -9.25
CA ARG A 85 10.00 5.24 -9.43
C ARG A 85 9.03 4.09 -9.22
N CYS A 86 8.22 4.14 -8.20
CA CYS A 86 7.19 3.13 -7.92
C CYS A 86 6.20 3.03 -9.09
N ARG A 87 5.76 4.17 -9.62
CA ARG A 87 4.85 4.24 -10.76
C ARG A 87 5.46 3.60 -12.01
N CYS A 88 6.73 3.88 -12.28
CA CYS A 88 7.45 3.30 -13.40
C CYS A 88 7.49 1.78 -13.33
N CYS A 89 7.85 1.23 -12.17
CA CYS A 89 7.90 -0.21 -11.96
C CYS A 89 6.51 -0.84 -12.12
N LEU A 90 5.48 -0.17 -11.61
CA LEU A 90 4.11 -0.66 -11.73
C LEU A 90 3.64 -0.69 -13.18
N LEU A 91 3.95 0.35 -13.96
CA LEU A 91 3.61 0.39 -15.38
C LEU A 91 4.30 -0.73 -16.15
N GLU A 92 5.55 -1.03 -15.82
CA GLU A 92 6.27 -2.13 -16.44
C GLU A 92 5.61 -3.48 -16.13
N GLU A 93 5.19 -3.69 -14.89
CA GLU A 93 4.45 -4.90 -14.51
C GLU A 93 3.12 -5.02 -15.25
N ILE A 94 2.40 -3.91 -15.39
CA ILE A 94 1.13 -3.88 -16.15
C ILE A 94 1.38 -4.27 -17.59
N HIS A 95 2.45 -3.73 -18.19
CA HIS A 95 2.82 -4.05 -19.57
C HIS A 95 3.13 -5.53 -19.74
N GLN A 96 3.91 -6.12 -18.83
CA GLN A 96 4.21 -7.55 -18.85
C GLN A 96 2.96 -8.40 -18.70
N LYS A 97 2.04 -8.00 -17.82
CA LYS A 97 0.77 -8.70 -17.63
C LYS A 97 -0.11 -8.61 -18.86
N GLN A 98 -0.10 -7.46 -19.55
CA GLN A 98 -0.84 -7.29 -20.80
C GLN A 98 -0.32 -8.24 -21.88
N GLN A 99 1.01 -8.37 -21.98
CA GLN A 99 1.63 -9.30 -22.95
C GLN A 99 1.23 -10.75 -22.64
N ALA A 100 1.22 -11.12 -21.36
CA ALA A 100 0.80 -12.45 -20.94
C ALA A 100 -0.68 -12.70 -21.28
N LEU A 101 -1.54 -11.71 -21.07
CA LEU A 101 -2.96 -11.81 -21.42
C LEU A 101 -3.15 -12.00 -22.91
N ASP A 102 -2.41 -11.25 -23.73
CA ASP A 102 -2.47 -11.37 -25.19
C ASP A 102 -2.08 -12.78 -25.63
N GLN A 103 -1.08 -13.38 -24.99
CA GLN A 103 -0.66 -14.75 -25.30
C GLN A 103 -1.73 -15.76 -24.93
N VAL A 104 -2.38 -15.60 -23.76
CA VAL A 104 -3.47 -16.47 -23.34
C VAL A 104 -4.62 -16.37 -24.35
N ASP A 105 -4.98 -15.17 -24.75
CA ASP A 105 -6.05 -14.94 -25.73
C ASP A 105 -5.72 -15.60 -27.06
N TYR A 106 -4.47 -15.51 -27.50
CA TYR A 106 -4.01 -16.17 -28.71
C TYR A 106 -4.20 -17.69 -28.61
N LEU A 107 -3.80 -18.30 -27.52
CA LEU A 107 -3.93 -19.75 -27.30
C LEU A 107 -5.40 -20.18 -27.28
N ILE A 108 -6.27 -19.38 -26.68
CA ILE A 108 -7.72 -19.64 -26.68
C ILE A 108 -8.25 -19.65 -28.10
N ARG A 109 -7.89 -18.67 -28.92
CA ARG A 109 -8.33 -18.60 -30.30
C ARG A 109 -7.82 -19.79 -31.12
N GLU A 110 -6.60 -20.21 -30.89
CA GLU A 110 -6.02 -21.38 -31.57
C GLU A 110 -6.80 -22.64 -31.26
N LEU A 111 -7.17 -22.86 -30.00
CA LEU A 111 -7.91 -24.04 -29.59
C LEU A 111 -9.37 -24.00 -30.11
N ARG A 112 -9.97 -22.82 -30.19
CA ARG A 112 -11.33 -22.66 -30.72
C ARG A 112 -11.41 -22.93 -32.24
N GLY A 113 -10.32 -22.70 -32.94
CA GLY A 113 -10.24 -22.94 -34.38
C GLY A 113 -10.08 -24.42 -34.75
N LYS A 114 -9.98 -25.28 -33.75
CA LYS A 114 -9.87 -26.72 -33.95
C LYS A 114 -11.17 -27.45 -33.56
#